data_42d7fb54375c38676e31668cb79220fd
#
_entry.id   42d7fb54375c38676e31668cb79220fd
#
_cell.length_a   1.000
_cell.length_b   1.000
_cell.length_c   1.000
_cell.angle_alpha   90.00
_cell.angle_beta   90.00
_cell.angle_gamma   90.00
#
_symmetry.space_group_name_H-M   'P 1'
#
loop_
_entity.id
_entity.type
_entity.pdbx_description
1 polymer ?
#
loop_
_entity_poly.entity_id
_entity_poly.type
_entity_poly.pdbx_seq_one_letter_code
_entity_poly.pdbx_strand_id
1 'polypeptide(L)'
;MKAKKASKMNEEQAMQGQIADQMLNEKIDLDKALDDLLEKNNVQVDENSDEPVVFEYTNREVKEMIVGGRVRMLIKHPFFGTLATRLKLVEAQWCPTAAVDGKHFYYNPDFFRTLTPEEIDFVVGHEVMHCVYDHCGTGGRLLDFPEDKRDAKLWNIAADYKVNQACVESKIGQMPKSAIHDPKFYGKYTEEIYQYVKENKDQYESKQTLDLHLFGDGNDETGGTGKNDPTGRTAP
;
A
#
# COMPACT_ATOMS: atom_id res chain seq x y z
N MET A 1 53.13 -5.67 13.58
CA MET A 1 51.90 -5.61 12.73
C MET A 1 50.84 -6.66 13.08
N LYS A 2 51.17 -7.93 13.35
CA LYS A 2 50.20 -9.00 13.66
C LYS A 2 49.40 -8.76 14.95
N ALA A 3 49.97 -8.23 16.01
CA ALA A 3 49.27 -7.97 17.28
C ALA A 3 48.19 -6.87 17.18
N LYS A 4 48.43 -5.79 16.42
CA LYS A 4 47.45 -4.72 16.18
C LYS A 4 46.24 -5.21 15.36
N LYS A 5 46.41 -6.20 14.47
CA LYS A 5 45.34 -6.77 13.66
C LYS A 5 44.43 -7.70 14.48
N ALA A 6 45.01 -8.45 15.44
CA ALA A 6 44.27 -9.29 16.37
C ALA A 6 43.44 -8.47 17.38
N SER A 7 43.98 -7.35 17.89
CA SER A 7 43.24 -6.45 18.78
C SER A 7 42.03 -5.83 18.10
N LYS A 8 42.18 -5.38 16.85
CA LYS A 8 41.08 -4.78 16.07
C LYS A 8 39.97 -5.79 15.75
N MET A 9 40.35 -7.04 15.46
CA MET A 9 39.41 -8.13 15.20
C MET A 9 38.61 -8.49 16.45
N ASN A 10 39.24 -8.48 17.65
CA ASN A 10 38.55 -8.72 18.92
C ASN A 10 37.57 -7.58 19.28
N GLU A 11 37.93 -6.34 18.97
CA GLU A 11 37.06 -5.18 19.22
C GLU A 11 35.86 -5.19 18.29
N GLU A 12 36.02 -5.57 17.01
CA GLU A 12 34.91 -5.72 16.06
C GLU A 12 33.95 -6.87 16.46
N GLN A 13 34.48 -8.00 16.92
CA GLN A 13 33.68 -9.11 17.42
C GLN A 13 32.93 -8.78 18.71
N ALA A 14 33.53 -8.03 19.62
CA ALA A 14 32.86 -7.56 20.82
C ALA A 14 31.75 -6.57 20.53
N MET A 15 31.95 -5.67 19.56
CA MET A 15 30.91 -4.72 19.11
C MET A 15 29.76 -5.41 18.41
N GLN A 16 30.03 -6.42 17.56
CA GLN A 16 28.99 -7.23 16.94
C GLN A 16 28.17 -8.02 17.96
N GLY A 17 28.80 -8.54 19.01
CA GLY A 17 28.12 -9.20 20.13
C GLY A 17 27.18 -8.24 20.87
N GLN A 18 27.64 -7.02 21.18
CA GLN A 18 26.82 -6.01 21.85
C GLN A 18 25.61 -5.58 21.02
N ILE A 19 25.79 -5.42 19.70
CA ILE A 19 24.68 -5.09 18.79
C ILE A 19 23.67 -6.24 18.74
N ALA A 20 24.13 -7.49 18.68
CA ALA A 20 23.24 -8.65 18.68
C ALA A 20 22.44 -8.77 19.98
N ASP A 21 23.09 -8.55 21.14
CA ASP A 21 22.42 -8.55 22.45
C ASP A 21 21.40 -7.40 22.58
N GLN A 22 21.74 -6.22 22.06
CA GLN A 22 20.81 -5.09 22.03
C GLN A 22 19.58 -5.38 21.16
N MET A 23 19.78 -5.90 19.95
CA MET A 23 18.68 -6.29 19.04
C MET A 23 17.80 -7.39 19.64
N LEU A 24 18.40 -8.34 20.37
CA LEU A 24 17.67 -9.40 21.06
C LEU A 24 16.83 -8.85 22.21
N ASN A 25 17.37 -7.92 23.00
CA ASN A 25 16.65 -7.27 24.09
C ASN A 25 15.51 -6.38 23.56
N GLU A 26 15.73 -5.63 22.46
CA GLU A 26 14.68 -4.85 21.79
C GLU A 26 13.56 -5.74 21.25
N LYS A 27 13.89 -6.92 20.72
CA LYS A 27 12.90 -7.90 20.29
C LYS A 27 12.10 -8.46 21.46
N ILE A 28 12.75 -8.80 22.58
CA ILE A 28 12.07 -9.29 23.80
C ILE A 28 11.13 -8.23 24.37
N ASP A 29 11.52 -6.94 24.34
CA ASP A 29 10.66 -5.84 24.78
C ASP A 29 9.46 -5.65 23.85
N LEU A 30 9.64 -5.84 22.53
CA LEU A 30 8.56 -5.78 21.55
C LEU A 30 7.57 -6.94 21.69
N ASP A 31 8.08 -8.16 21.88
CA ASP A 31 7.24 -9.34 22.09
C ASP A 31 6.41 -9.18 23.37
N LYS A 32 7.02 -8.71 24.48
CA LYS A 32 6.33 -8.42 25.73
C LYS A 32 5.31 -7.29 25.58
N ALA A 33 5.63 -6.23 24.84
CA ALA A 33 4.69 -5.14 24.57
C ALA A 33 3.50 -5.62 23.72
N LEU A 34 3.73 -6.58 22.83
CA LEU A 34 2.68 -7.22 22.04
C LEU A 34 1.79 -8.09 22.95
N ASP A 35 2.38 -8.90 23.83
CA ASP A 35 1.65 -9.73 24.77
C ASP A 35 0.79 -8.86 25.72
N ASP A 36 1.35 -7.77 26.25
CA ASP A 36 0.64 -6.81 27.10
C ASP A 36 -0.52 -6.12 26.33
N LEU A 37 -0.35 -5.86 25.02
CA LEU A 37 -1.41 -5.32 24.16
C LEU A 37 -2.50 -6.37 23.88
N LEU A 38 -2.14 -7.61 23.64
CA LEU A 38 -3.07 -8.71 23.41
C LEU A 38 -3.91 -9.00 24.67
N GLU A 39 -3.26 -9.02 25.84
CA GLU A 39 -3.95 -9.17 27.14
C GLU A 39 -4.91 -8.02 27.42
N LYS A 40 -4.46 -6.76 27.19
CA LYS A 40 -5.25 -5.56 27.43
C LYS A 40 -6.49 -5.46 26.54
N ASN A 41 -6.42 -6.02 25.33
CA ASN A 41 -7.53 -6.03 24.38
C ASN A 41 -8.34 -7.33 24.39
N ASN A 42 -8.03 -8.25 25.32
CA ASN A 42 -8.72 -9.55 25.47
C ASN A 42 -8.72 -10.39 24.18
N VAL A 43 -7.66 -10.28 23.38
CA VAL A 43 -7.47 -10.99 22.10
C VAL A 43 -6.88 -12.36 22.40
N GLN A 44 -7.67 -13.43 22.23
CA GLN A 44 -7.16 -14.79 22.22
C GLN A 44 -6.64 -15.13 20.82
N VAL A 45 -5.33 -15.27 20.69
CA VAL A 45 -4.70 -15.73 19.45
C VAL A 45 -4.80 -17.25 19.41
N ASP A 46 -5.64 -17.80 18.55
CA ASP A 46 -5.61 -19.22 18.21
C ASP A 46 -4.51 -19.43 17.16
N GLU A 47 -3.36 -19.95 17.59
CA GLU A 47 -2.20 -20.22 16.73
C GLU A 47 -2.50 -21.20 15.59
N ASN A 48 -3.65 -21.87 15.58
CA ASN A 48 -4.07 -22.83 14.57
C ASN A 48 -5.19 -22.29 13.66
N SER A 49 -5.64 -21.04 13.83
CA SER A 49 -6.65 -20.46 12.94
C SER A 49 -6.00 -19.76 11.77
N ASP A 50 -6.37 -20.14 10.54
CA ASP A 50 -6.07 -19.39 9.31
C ASP A 50 -6.90 -18.09 9.18
N GLU A 51 -7.74 -17.78 10.18
CA GLU A 51 -8.53 -16.56 10.16
C GLU A 51 -7.66 -15.35 10.55
N PRO A 52 -7.76 -14.24 9.80
CA PRO A 52 -7.00 -13.04 10.10
C PRO A 52 -7.39 -12.49 11.49
N VAL A 53 -6.41 -12.27 12.34
CA VAL A 53 -6.62 -11.60 13.64
C VAL A 53 -7.10 -10.17 13.37
N VAL A 54 -8.38 -9.93 13.57
CA VAL A 54 -8.96 -8.58 13.44
C VAL A 54 -8.70 -7.84 14.74
N PHE A 55 -7.71 -6.97 14.76
CA PHE A 55 -7.51 -6.04 15.87
C PHE A 55 -8.66 -5.03 15.91
N GLU A 56 -9.29 -4.87 17.07
CA GLU A 56 -10.33 -3.85 17.27
C GLU A 56 -9.74 -2.43 17.36
N TYR A 57 -9.06 -1.98 16.31
CA TYR A 57 -8.60 -0.60 16.23
C TYR A 57 -9.77 0.35 15.96
N THR A 58 -9.83 1.46 16.68
CA THR A 58 -10.74 2.55 16.37
C THR A 58 -10.36 3.19 15.02
N ASN A 59 -11.31 3.88 14.36
CA ASN A 59 -11.01 4.59 13.10
C ASN A 59 -9.88 5.62 13.27
N ARG A 60 -9.75 6.21 14.47
CA ARG A 60 -8.65 7.12 14.80
C ARG A 60 -7.30 6.41 14.78
N GLU A 61 -7.19 5.25 15.40
CA GLU A 61 -5.96 4.45 15.44
C GLU A 61 -5.58 3.98 14.03
N VAL A 62 -6.55 3.54 13.22
CA VAL A 62 -6.31 3.21 11.81
C VAL A 62 -5.73 4.41 11.04
N LYS A 63 -6.27 5.60 11.24
CA LYS A 63 -5.72 6.81 10.65
C LYS A 63 -4.28 7.08 11.11
N GLU A 64 -3.99 6.86 12.39
CA GLU A 64 -2.64 7.01 12.96
C GLU A 64 -1.67 5.97 12.37
N MET A 65 -2.12 4.72 12.12
CA MET A 65 -1.33 3.70 11.43
C MET A 65 -0.97 4.13 9.99
N ILE A 66 -1.90 4.69 9.24
CA ILE A 66 -1.65 5.21 7.87
C ILE A 66 -0.66 6.40 7.93
N VAL A 67 -0.81 7.30 8.90
CA VAL A 67 0.14 8.41 9.11
C VAL A 67 1.53 7.85 9.44
N GLY A 68 1.62 6.82 10.29
CA GLY A 68 2.86 6.10 10.58
C GLY A 68 3.51 5.52 9.34
N GLY A 69 2.73 4.88 8.46
CA GLY A 69 3.19 4.39 7.15
C GLY A 69 3.79 5.49 6.28
N ARG A 70 3.14 6.66 6.22
CA ARG A 70 3.67 7.83 5.49
C ARG A 70 5.00 8.33 6.07
N VAL A 71 5.14 8.33 7.40
CA VAL A 71 6.39 8.72 8.07
C VAL A 71 7.49 7.71 7.76
N ARG A 72 7.22 6.41 7.87
CA ARG A 72 8.18 5.36 7.50
C ARG A 72 8.61 5.50 6.04
N MET A 73 7.67 5.77 5.15
CA MET A 73 7.95 6.00 3.73
C MET A 73 8.79 7.26 3.51
N LEU A 74 8.53 8.35 4.25
CA LEU A 74 9.33 9.58 4.15
C LEU A 74 10.80 9.34 4.54
N ILE A 75 11.04 8.45 5.51
CA ILE A 75 12.39 8.09 5.97
C ILE A 75 13.08 7.14 4.98
N LYS A 76 12.40 6.07 4.56
CA LYS A 76 12.98 5.00 3.72
C LYS A 76 13.00 5.34 2.23
N HIS A 77 11.98 6.06 1.76
CA HIS A 77 11.74 6.40 0.35
C HIS A 77 11.32 7.88 0.22
N PRO A 78 12.23 8.85 0.45
CA PRO A 78 11.89 10.28 0.61
C PRO A 78 11.06 10.88 -0.52
N PHE A 79 11.30 10.47 -1.77
CA PHE A 79 10.53 10.93 -2.91
C PHE A 79 9.04 10.53 -2.79
N PHE A 80 8.77 9.25 -2.59
CA PHE A 80 7.40 8.73 -2.46
C PHE A 80 6.73 9.21 -1.17
N GLY A 81 7.47 9.27 -0.06
CA GLY A 81 6.97 9.78 1.21
C GLY A 81 6.55 11.25 1.13
N THR A 82 7.30 12.06 0.39
CA THR A 82 6.92 13.47 0.14
C THR A 82 5.61 13.56 -0.63
N LEU A 83 5.37 12.72 -1.61
CA LEU A 83 4.12 12.66 -2.34
C LEU A 83 2.97 12.15 -1.46
N ALA A 84 3.23 11.07 -0.69
CA ALA A 84 2.25 10.51 0.24
C ALA A 84 1.73 11.54 1.25
N THR A 85 2.61 12.42 1.76
CA THR A 85 2.21 13.45 2.74
C THR A 85 1.39 14.58 2.14
N ARG A 86 1.39 14.76 0.82
CA ARG A 86 0.57 15.77 0.12
C ARG A 86 -0.88 15.34 -0.09
N LEU A 87 -1.13 14.02 -0.14
CA LEU A 87 -2.49 13.51 -0.29
C LEU A 87 -3.27 13.70 1.02
N LYS A 88 -4.45 14.31 0.95
CA LYS A 88 -5.32 14.49 2.09
C LYS A 88 -6.02 13.18 2.45
N LEU A 89 -5.86 12.71 3.69
CA LEU A 89 -6.55 11.50 4.16
C LEU A 89 -8.04 11.74 4.33
N VAL A 90 -8.85 10.88 3.73
CA VAL A 90 -10.30 10.89 3.82
C VAL A 90 -10.80 9.49 4.15
N GLU A 91 -11.50 9.36 5.26
CA GLU A 91 -12.20 8.12 5.61
C GLU A 91 -13.34 7.88 4.63
N ALA A 92 -13.44 6.67 4.07
CA ALA A 92 -14.35 6.35 2.99
C ALA A 92 -14.93 4.93 3.14
N GLN A 93 -16.06 4.82 3.83
CA GLN A 93 -16.78 3.54 4.01
C GLN A 93 -17.32 2.97 2.69
N TRP A 94 -17.55 3.82 1.68
CA TRP A 94 -18.01 3.41 0.35
C TRP A 94 -16.91 2.72 -0.47
N CYS A 95 -15.63 2.98 -0.17
CA CYS A 95 -14.48 2.35 -0.81
C CYS A 95 -14.24 0.98 -0.14
N PRO A 96 -14.08 -0.12 -0.90
CA PRO A 96 -13.80 -1.42 -0.27
C PRO A 96 -12.42 -1.49 0.39
N THR A 97 -11.44 -0.77 -0.10
CA THR A 97 -10.03 -0.84 0.30
C THR A 97 -9.42 0.55 0.45
N ALA A 98 -8.79 1.04 -0.60
CA ALA A 98 -8.25 2.39 -0.73
C ALA A 98 -8.58 2.96 -2.12
N ALA A 99 -8.37 4.26 -2.31
CA ALA A 99 -8.49 4.94 -3.59
C ALA A 99 -7.78 6.28 -3.58
N VAL A 100 -7.36 6.76 -4.75
CA VAL A 100 -6.80 8.11 -4.93
C VAL A 100 -7.42 8.83 -6.11
N ASP A 101 -7.46 10.18 -6.01
CA ASP A 101 -7.90 11.07 -7.09
C ASP A 101 -6.81 12.09 -7.48
N GLY A 102 -5.58 11.90 -6.98
CA GLY A 102 -4.46 12.82 -7.14
C GLY A 102 -4.37 13.94 -6.10
N LYS A 103 -5.41 14.14 -5.28
CA LYS A 103 -5.45 15.12 -4.18
C LYS A 103 -5.73 14.46 -2.84
N HIS A 104 -6.60 13.45 -2.84
CA HIS A 104 -7.05 12.74 -1.66
C HIS A 104 -6.59 11.29 -1.68
N PHE A 105 -6.38 10.75 -0.50
CA PHE A 105 -6.20 9.35 -0.22
C PHE A 105 -7.42 8.89 0.57
N TYR A 106 -8.32 8.19 -0.10
CA TYR A 106 -9.49 7.59 0.50
C TYR A 106 -9.12 6.24 1.10
N TYR A 107 -9.59 5.94 2.30
CA TYR A 107 -9.30 4.67 2.96
C TYR A 107 -10.52 4.13 3.68
N ASN A 108 -10.69 2.80 3.60
CA ASN A 108 -11.67 2.08 4.39
C ASN A 108 -11.01 1.59 5.69
N PRO A 109 -11.45 2.04 6.87
CA PRO A 109 -10.88 1.58 8.14
C PRO A 109 -10.94 0.06 8.32
N ASP A 110 -12.01 -0.60 7.87
CA ASP A 110 -12.17 -2.05 8.05
C ASP A 110 -11.13 -2.84 7.26
N PHE A 111 -10.78 -2.39 6.06
CA PHE A 111 -9.69 -2.97 5.29
C PHE A 111 -8.33 -2.75 5.98
N PHE A 112 -8.03 -1.54 6.42
CA PHE A 112 -6.75 -1.23 7.05
C PHE A 112 -6.54 -1.94 8.39
N ARG A 113 -7.61 -2.31 9.11
CA ARG A 113 -7.52 -3.15 10.33
C ARG A 113 -6.98 -4.55 10.06
N THR A 114 -7.11 -5.06 8.84
CA THR A 114 -6.63 -6.40 8.47
C THR A 114 -5.16 -6.43 8.04
N LEU A 115 -4.52 -5.26 7.91
CA LEU A 115 -3.17 -5.12 7.38
C LEU A 115 -2.12 -5.02 8.47
N THR A 116 -0.98 -5.65 8.25
CA THR A 116 0.23 -5.40 9.04
C THR A 116 0.82 -4.02 8.73
N PRO A 117 1.68 -3.47 9.60
CA PRO A 117 2.36 -2.19 9.31
C PRO A 117 3.11 -2.16 7.99
N GLU A 118 3.74 -3.27 7.59
CA GLU A 118 4.47 -3.40 6.33
C GLU A 118 3.52 -3.45 5.13
N GLU A 119 2.35 -4.08 5.28
CA GLU A 119 1.30 -4.07 4.25
C GLU A 119 0.66 -2.68 4.11
N ILE A 120 0.51 -1.94 5.22
CA ILE A 120 0.08 -0.52 5.17
C ILE A 120 1.10 0.33 4.40
N ASP A 121 2.41 0.13 4.64
CA ASP A 121 3.46 0.82 3.88
C ASP A 121 3.32 0.52 2.38
N PHE A 122 3.04 -0.74 2.02
CA PHE A 122 2.83 -1.14 0.63
C PHE A 122 1.61 -0.45 0.02
N VAL A 123 0.45 -0.48 0.70
CA VAL A 123 -0.78 0.14 0.19
C VAL A 123 -0.61 1.66 0.04
N VAL A 124 0.03 2.33 1.01
CA VAL A 124 0.35 3.77 0.89
C VAL A 124 1.25 4.03 -0.32
N GLY A 125 2.26 3.19 -0.56
CA GLY A 125 3.14 3.28 -1.73
C GLY A 125 2.42 3.03 -3.04
N HIS A 126 1.53 2.05 -3.07
CA HIS A 126 0.69 1.70 -4.19
C HIS A 126 -0.16 2.91 -4.65
N GLU A 127 -0.88 3.54 -3.74
CA GLU A 127 -1.69 4.72 -4.04
C GLU A 127 -0.84 5.90 -4.56
N VAL A 128 0.34 6.11 -3.98
CA VAL A 128 1.28 7.13 -4.47
C VAL A 128 1.78 6.81 -5.87
N MET A 129 2.04 5.53 -6.17
CA MET A 129 2.48 5.12 -7.51
C MET A 129 1.40 5.36 -8.57
N HIS A 130 0.10 5.21 -8.23
CA HIS A 130 -0.97 5.59 -9.14
C HIS A 130 -0.91 7.07 -9.51
N CYS A 131 -0.61 7.95 -8.55
CA CYS A 131 -0.40 9.37 -8.82
C CYS A 131 0.86 9.62 -9.67
N VAL A 132 1.96 8.90 -9.41
CA VAL A 132 3.22 9.03 -10.17
C VAL A 132 3.06 8.61 -11.62
N TYR A 133 2.30 7.54 -11.86
CA TYR A 133 2.04 7.04 -13.21
C TYR A 133 0.85 7.72 -13.90
N ASP A 134 0.23 8.71 -13.25
CA ASP A 134 -0.94 9.43 -13.77
C ASP A 134 -2.09 8.49 -14.16
N HIS A 135 -2.37 7.53 -13.27
CA HIS A 135 -3.46 6.57 -13.48
C HIS A 135 -4.82 7.10 -13.04
N CYS A 136 -4.87 8.16 -12.22
CA CYS A 136 -6.07 8.67 -11.55
C CYS A 136 -6.19 10.20 -11.69
N GLY A 137 -7.32 10.74 -11.26
CA GLY A 137 -7.58 12.17 -11.24
C GLY A 137 -8.12 12.73 -12.58
N THR A 138 -8.21 14.05 -12.62
CA THR A 138 -8.70 14.79 -13.79
C THR A 138 -7.66 14.73 -14.92
N GLY A 139 -7.98 14.11 -16.02
CA GLY A 139 -7.07 13.96 -17.16
C GLY A 139 -6.07 12.82 -17.01
N GLY A 140 -6.30 11.90 -16.05
CA GLY A 140 -5.47 10.69 -15.96
C GLY A 140 -5.43 9.90 -17.26
N ARG A 141 -4.37 9.11 -17.45
CA ARG A 141 -4.05 8.39 -18.72
C ARG A 141 -5.17 7.49 -19.26
N LEU A 142 -6.19 7.16 -18.45
CA LEU A 142 -7.41 6.52 -18.95
C LEU A 142 -8.16 7.41 -19.95
N LEU A 143 -8.15 8.72 -19.73
CA LEU A 143 -8.93 9.71 -20.50
C LEU A 143 -8.14 10.28 -21.69
N ASP A 144 -6.83 10.07 -21.79
CA ASP A 144 -5.97 10.61 -22.85
C ASP A 144 -6.32 10.07 -24.25
N PHE A 145 -7.07 8.96 -24.31
CA PHE A 145 -7.44 8.30 -25.57
C PHE A 145 -8.95 8.08 -25.65
N PRO A 146 -9.74 9.17 -25.78
CA PRO A 146 -11.21 9.08 -25.80
C PRO A 146 -11.73 8.26 -26.99
N GLU A 147 -10.96 8.16 -28.08
CA GLU A 147 -11.33 7.37 -29.27
C GLU A 147 -11.29 5.86 -29.01
N ASP A 148 -10.38 5.40 -28.12
CA ASP A 148 -10.21 3.99 -27.79
C ASP A 148 -11.23 3.48 -26.74
N LYS A 149 -11.98 4.37 -26.09
CA LYS A 149 -12.94 4.04 -25.01
C LYS A 149 -12.43 2.91 -24.11
N ARG A 150 -11.33 3.16 -23.43
CA ARG A 150 -10.72 2.18 -22.54
C ARG A 150 -11.74 1.70 -21.52
N ASP A 151 -11.81 0.39 -21.33
CA ASP A 151 -12.58 -0.22 -20.26
C ASP A 151 -11.92 0.11 -18.92
N ALA A 152 -12.59 0.90 -18.08
CA ALA A 152 -12.05 1.39 -16.82
C ALA A 152 -11.65 0.25 -15.87
N LYS A 153 -12.40 -0.84 -15.84
CA LYS A 153 -12.10 -2.01 -15.00
C LYS A 153 -10.83 -2.72 -15.47
N LEU A 154 -10.69 -2.95 -16.78
CA LEU A 154 -9.50 -3.59 -17.33
C LEU A 154 -8.28 -2.67 -17.22
N TRP A 155 -8.49 -1.35 -17.32
CA TRP A 155 -7.43 -0.37 -17.08
C TRP A 155 -6.94 -0.40 -15.65
N ASN A 156 -7.86 -0.44 -14.66
CA ASN A 156 -7.53 -0.56 -13.25
C ASN A 156 -6.67 -1.80 -12.99
N ILE A 157 -7.08 -2.96 -13.52
CA ILE A 157 -6.33 -4.21 -13.41
C ILE A 157 -4.91 -4.06 -14.01
N ALA A 158 -4.78 -3.44 -15.18
CA ALA A 158 -3.47 -3.23 -15.82
C ALA A 158 -2.59 -2.27 -15.02
N ALA A 159 -3.17 -1.21 -14.50
CA ALA A 159 -2.51 -0.23 -13.65
C ALA A 159 -2.00 -0.85 -12.35
N ASP A 160 -2.82 -1.70 -11.70
CA ASP A 160 -2.44 -2.43 -10.49
C ASP A 160 -1.25 -3.37 -10.73
N TYR A 161 -1.25 -4.14 -11.82
CA TYR A 161 -0.08 -4.97 -12.16
C TYR A 161 1.19 -4.11 -12.28
N LYS A 162 1.09 -2.95 -12.92
CA LYS A 162 2.23 -2.04 -13.07
C LYS A 162 2.70 -1.45 -11.75
N VAL A 163 1.76 -0.99 -10.95
CA VAL A 163 2.04 -0.34 -9.66
C VAL A 163 2.58 -1.34 -8.65
N ASN A 164 1.95 -2.52 -8.53
CA ASN A 164 2.41 -3.57 -7.61
C ASN A 164 3.84 -4.02 -7.94
N GLN A 165 4.16 -4.19 -9.23
CA GLN A 165 5.53 -4.44 -9.67
C GLN A 165 6.48 -3.34 -9.21
N ALA A 166 6.13 -2.08 -9.43
CA ALA A 166 6.99 -0.95 -9.07
C ALA A 166 7.23 -0.85 -7.56
N CYS A 167 6.21 -1.14 -6.73
CA CYS A 167 6.34 -1.21 -5.28
C CYS A 167 7.29 -2.34 -4.85
N VAL A 168 7.16 -3.53 -5.44
CA VAL A 168 8.04 -4.68 -5.16
C VAL A 168 9.49 -4.36 -5.55
N GLU A 169 9.74 -3.84 -6.76
CA GLU A 169 11.07 -3.45 -7.23
C GLU A 169 11.70 -2.35 -6.36
N SER A 170 10.89 -1.41 -5.89
CA SER A 170 11.31 -0.32 -5.00
C SER A 170 11.42 -0.77 -3.54
N LYS A 171 11.09 -2.01 -3.20
CA LYS A 171 11.10 -2.57 -1.83
C LYS A 171 10.26 -1.74 -0.86
N ILE A 172 9.09 -1.29 -1.30
CA ILE A 172 8.14 -0.54 -0.49
C ILE A 172 7.24 -1.55 0.24
N GLY A 173 7.39 -1.64 1.56
CA GLY A 173 6.56 -2.48 2.40
C GLY A 173 6.55 -3.97 2.02
N GLN A 174 5.50 -4.65 2.43
CA GLN A 174 5.20 -6.03 2.07
C GLN A 174 3.89 -6.09 1.29
N MET A 175 3.89 -6.73 0.14
CA MET A 175 2.71 -6.85 -0.71
C MET A 175 1.64 -7.71 -0.02
N PRO A 176 0.39 -7.20 0.18
CA PRO A 176 -0.72 -7.98 0.71
C PRO A 176 -1.06 -9.18 -0.20
N LYS A 177 -1.55 -10.27 0.39
CA LYS A 177 -1.97 -11.48 -0.36
C LYS A 177 -3.10 -11.21 -1.36
N SER A 178 -3.90 -10.18 -1.13
CA SER A 178 -4.98 -9.75 -2.01
C SER A 178 -4.50 -8.99 -3.25
N ALA A 179 -3.24 -8.52 -3.27
CA ALA A 179 -2.68 -7.78 -4.40
C ALA A 179 -2.39 -8.70 -5.59
N ILE A 180 -2.71 -8.21 -6.79
CA ILE A 180 -2.40 -8.93 -8.02
C ILE A 180 -0.95 -8.67 -8.45
N HIS A 181 -0.24 -9.74 -8.82
CA HIS A 181 1.13 -9.64 -9.29
C HIS A 181 1.45 -10.78 -10.27
N ASP A 182 2.15 -10.47 -11.36
CA ASP A 182 2.57 -11.47 -12.34
C ASP A 182 3.90 -11.06 -12.99
N PRO A 183 4.98 -11.82 -12.82
CA PRO A 183 6.29 -11.52 -13.39
C PRO A 183 6.31 -11.35 -14.92
N LYS A 184 5.32 -11.90 -15.65
CA LYS A 184 5.24 -11.74 -17.11
C LYS A 184 5.05 -10.29 -17.56
N PHE A 185 4.61 -9.41 -16.65
CA PHE A 185 4.40 -7.99 -16.92
C PHE A 185 5.62 -7.11 -16.57
N TYR A 186 6.71 -7.71 -16.10
CA TYR A 186 7.93 -6.97 -15.78
C TYR A 186 8.46 -6.20 -16.98
N GLY A 187 8.84 -4.94 -16.76
CA GLY A 187 9.34 -4.03 -17.79
C GLY A 187 8.30 -3.49 -18.76
N LYS A 188 7.02 -3.90 -18.67
CA LYS A 188 5.95 -3.41 -19.55
C LYS A 188 5.38 -2.09 -19.05
N TYR A 189 4.87 -1.29 -20.00
CA TYR A 189 4.06 -0.11 -19.71
C TYR A 189 2.61 -0.51 -19.40
N THR A 190 1.89 0.36 -18.72
CA THR A 190 0.47 0.12 -18.37
C THR A 190 -0.38 -0.17 -19.60
N GLU A 191 -0.16 0.54 -20.71
CA GLU A 191 -0.86 0.33 -21.97
C GLU A 191 -0.61 -1.04 -22.60
N GLU A 192 0.63 -1.55 -22.51
CA GLU A 192 0.97 -2.89 -23.01
C GLU A 192 0.29 -3.96 -22.17
N ILE A 193 0.24 -3.76 -20.84
CA ILE A 193 -0.48 -4.66 -19.92
C ILE A 193 -1.97 -4.58 -20.21
N TYR A 194 -2.54 -3.38 -20.39
CA TYR A 194 -3.93 -3.19 -20.72
C TYR A 194 -4.33 -3.91 -22.02
N GLN A 195 -3.52 -3.78 -23.07
CA GLN A 195 -3.79 -4.47 -24.32
C GLN A 195 -3.81 -5.99 -24.13
N TYR A 196 -2.85 -6.54 -23.39
CA TYR A 196 -2.80 -7.96 -23.06
C TYR A 196 -4.02 -8.41 -22.25
N VAL A 197 -4.40 -7.64 -21.22
CA VAL A 197 -5.58 -7.92 -20.37
C VAL A 197 -6.85 -7.86 -21.19
N LYS A 198 -6.99 -6.90 -22.11
CA LYS A 198 -8.13 -6.74 -23.01
C LYS A 198 -8.28 -7.93 -23.96
N GLU A 199 -7.18 -8.41 -24.56
CA GLU A 199 -7.17 -9.58 -25.44
C GLU A 199 -7.48 -10.88 -24.69
N ASN A 200 -7.26 -10.94 -23.37
CA ASN A 200 -7.51 -12.10 -22.52
C ASN A 200 -8.60 -11.82 -21.46
N LYS A 201 -9.59 -11.02 -21.80
CA LYS A 201 -10.59 -10.45 -20.88
C LYS A 201 -11.20 -11.49 -19.95
N ASP A 202 -11.58 -12.65 -20.44
CA ASP A 202 -12.23 -13.72 -19.66
C ASP A 202 -11.40 -14.20 -18.46
N GLN A 203 -10.05 -14.11 -18.55
CA GLN A 203 -9.14 -14.50 -17.47
C GLN A 203 -8.98 -13.41 -16.41
N TYR A 204 -9.24 -12.15 -16.77
CA TYR A 204 -8.93 -10.99 -15.92
C TYR A 204 -10.18 -10.31 -15.35
N GLU A 205 -11.33 -10.43 -15.99
CA GLU A 205 -12.55 -9.72 -15.59
C GLU A 205 -13.02 -10.03 -14.16
N SER A 206 -12.67 -11.20 -13.62
CA SER A 206 -12.96 -11.59 -12.23
C SER A 206 -11.90 -11.16 -11.21
N LYS A 207 -10.77 -10.59 -11.65
CA LYS A 207 -9.72 -10.15 -10.73
C LYS A 207 -10.18 -8.97 -9.88
N GLN A 208 -9.87 -9.04 -8.60
CA GLN A 208 -10.04 -7.93 -7.68
C GLN A 208 -8.72 -7.15 -7.61
N THR A 209 -8.81 -5.83 -7.50
CA THR A 209 -7.71 -4.90 -7.37
C THR A 209 -7.61 -4.39 -5.93
N LEU A 210 -6.44 -3.86 -5.55
CA LEU A 210 -6.23 -3.28 -4.21
C LEU A 210 -6.91 -1.93 -4.04
N ASP A 211 -7.29 -1.30 -5.14
CA ASP A 211 -7.82 0.04 -5.14
C ASP A 211 -8.98 0.23 -6.13
N LEU A 212 -9.55 1.41 -6.07
CA LEU A 212 -10.53 1.93 -7.02
C LEU A 212 -10.03 3.28 -7.55
N HIS A 213 -9.73 3.33 -8.84
CA HIS A 213 -9.33 4.60 -9.46
C HIS A 213 -10.50 5.56 -9.58
N LEU A 214 -10.34 6.76 -9.04
CA LEU A 214 -11.31 7.84 -9.13
C LEU A 214 -10.87 8.84 -10.20
N PHE A 215 -11.76 9.11 -11.12
CA PHE A 215 -11.58 10.09 -12.17
C PHE A 215 -12.47 11.30 -11.86
N GLY A 216 -11.88 12.36 -11.26
CA GLY A 216 -12.58 13.60 -10.95
C GLY A 216 -12.79 14.46 -12.20
N ASP A 217 -13.88 15.23 -12.25
CA ASP A 217 -14.14 16.22 -13.31
C ASP A 217 -13.45 17.57 -13.07
N GLY A 218 -12.60 17.67 -12.06
CA GLY A 218 -11.77 18.85 -11.76
C GLY A 218 -12.48 20.04 -11.12
N ASN A 219 -13.78 19.96 -10.90
CA ASN A 219 -14.58 21.09 -10.42
C ASN A 219 -15.07 20.98 -8.98
N ASP A 220 -14.68 19.95 -8.22
CA ASP A 220 -15.26 19.74 -6.90
C ASP A 220 -14.28 20.03 -5.76
N GLU A 221 -14.46 21.18 -5.10
CA GLU A 221 -13.75 21.52 -3.85
C GLU A 221 -14.22 20.68 -2.65
N THR A 222 -15.27 19.87 -2.80
CA THR A 222 -15.94 19.14 -1.72
C THR A 222 -15.59 17.66 -1.60
N GLY A 223 -14.65 17.13 -2.41
CA GLY A 223 -14.19 15.73 -2.29
C GLY A 223 -15.28 14.70 -2.60
N GLY A 224 -16.25 15.08 -3.43
CA GLY A 224 -17.29 14.18 -3.93
C GLY A 224 -16.73 13.28 -5.02
N THR A 225 -17.23 12.06 -5.09
CA THR A 225 -17.03 11.14 -6.22
C THR A 225 -17.49 11.85 -7.48
N GLY A 226 -16.56 12.17 -8.38
CA GLY A 226 -16.91 12.76 -9.68
C GLY A 226 -17.89 11.85 -10.43
N LYS A 227 -18.65 12.43 -11.34
CA LYS A 227 -19.67 11.75 -12.17
C LYS A 227 -19.19 10.51 -12.96
N ASN A 228 -17.89 10.20 -12.86
CA ASN A 228 -17.20 9.14 -13.58
C ASN A 228 -16.69 8.01 -12.67
N ASP A 229 -17.28 7.80 -11.50
CA ASP A 229 -17.02 6.57 -10.74
C ASP A 229 -17.37 5.36 -11.61
N PRO A 230 -16.41 4.50 -11.97
CA PRO A 230 -16.66 3.32 -12.81
C PRO A 230 -17.58 2.30 -12.12
N THR A 231 -17.83 2.43 -10.83
CA THR A 231 -18.76 1.56 -10.07
C THR A 231 -20.17 2.11 -10.04
N GLY A 232 -20.41 3.34 -10.51
CA GLY A 232 -21.70 4.01 -10.45
C GLY A 232 -22.19 4.34 -9.04
N ARG A 233 -21.30 4.31 -8.05
CA ARG A 233 -21.61 4.66 -6.66
C ARG A 233 -21.42 6.15 -6.46
N THR A 234 -22.51 6.86 -6.20
CA THR A 234 -22.43 8.24 -5.71
C THR A 234 -22.12 8.21 -4.21
N ALA A 235 -21.22 9.06 -3.77
CA ALA A 235 -21.03 9.31 -2.34
C ALA A 235 -22.35 9.85 -1.74
N PRO A 236 -22.68 9.48 -0.50
CA PRO A 236 -23.85 10.01 0.18
C PRO A 236 -23.73 11.52 0.44
#